data_fe270bd5c4c248205aa6c279b88d1c58
#
_entry.id   fe270bd5c4c248205aa6c279b88d1c58
#
_cell.length_a   1.000
_cell.length_b   1.000
_cell.length_c   1.000
_cell.angle_alpha   90.00
_cell.angle_beta   90.00
_cell.angle_gamma   90.00
#
_symmetry.space_group_name_H-M   'P 1'
#
loop_
_entity.id
_entity.type
_entity.pdbx_description
1 polymer ?
#
loop_
_entity_poly.entity_id
_entity_poly.type
_entity_poly.pdbx_seq_one_letter_code
_entity_poly.pdbx_strand_id
1 'polypeptide(L)'
;MTGRLDGKVIIIAGAASRGEGVGTGKAMAVLSAREGAKVVLVNRTPERAEALREEILAEGGDAMVFAGDVSQEEDAHAMVAAAEERYGKVTGLVNNVGGGSPGTVVEIAEDDWDRVIQINLKTAMQGTKAAIPAMLRAGGGSIINISSIVGAAGMIADTGSAAYATAKAALHGLTHSTAANFVTQGIRCNCIIVGTVETPMVAHLGDEALQRRVDMVPMQTKGTGWDIGHAAVYLLSDEARWVTAVNLPVDGGLLGLRTWPR
;
A
#
# COMPACT_ATOMS: atom_id res chain seq x y z
N MET A 1 -14.88 12.67 20.17
CA MET A 1 -15.36 11.98 18.93
C MET A 1 -14.51 10.72 18.82
N THR A 2 -15.11 9.57 18.55
CA THR A 2 -14.37 8.34 18.23
C THR A 2 -13.67 8.51 16.88
N GLY A 3 -12.48 7.97 16.71
CA GLY A 3 -11.74 8.04 15.45
C GLY A 3 -12.46 7.27 14.32
N ARG A 4 -12.18 7.61 13.07
CA ARG A 4 -12.81 7.03 11.87
C ARG A 4 -12.56 5.52 11.72
N LEU A 5 -11.52 5.00 12.39
CA LEU A 5 -11.11 3.60 12.39
C LEU A 5 -11.20 2.95 13.78
N ASP A 6 -11.96 3.56 14.68
CA ASP A 6 -12.16 3.00 16.03
C ASP A 6 -12.72 1.58 15.96
N GLY A 7 -12.15 0.69 16.78
CA GLY A 7 -12.48 -0.73 16.79
C GLY A 7 -11.99 -1.55 15.58
N LYS A 8 -11.29 -0.97 14.61
CA LYS A 8 -10.68 -1.70 13.49
C LYS A 8 -9.31 -2.27 13.90
N VAL A 9 -8.97 -3.42 13.31
CA VAL A 9 -7.63 -4.04 13.39
C VAL A 9 -7.08 -4.13 11.98
N ILE A 10 -5.98 -3.42 11.71
CA ILE A 10 -5.47 -3.21 10.36
C ILE A 10 -4.04 -3.73 10.25
N ILE A 11 -3.81 -4.63 9.31
CA ILE A 11 -2.48 -5.11 8.94
C ILE A 11 -1.92 -4.21 7.84
N ILE A 12 -0.73 -3.65 8.04
CA ILE A 12 0.02 -2.88 7.04
C ILE A 12 1.25 -3.68 6.62
N ALA A 13 1.14 -4.40 5.51
CA ALA A 13 2.29 -5.10 4.92
C ALA A 13 3.21 -4.11 4.19
N GLY A 14 4.45 -4.00 4.65
CA GLY A 14 5.39 -2.96 4.20
C GLY A 14 5.20 -1.63 4.94
N ALA A 15 5.02 -1.68 6.27
CA ALA A 15 4.74 -0.52 7.11
C ALA A 15 5.91 0.46 7.20
N ALA A 16 7.17 -0.03 7.23
CA ALA A 16 8.35 0.81 7.42
C ALA A 16 9.23 0.84 6.18
N SER A 17 9.69 2.04 5.81
CA SER A 17 10.54 2.29 4.65
C SER A 17 12.03 2.15 4.97
N ARG A 18 12.85 2.05 3.92
CA ARG A 18 14.30 2.25 4.01
C ARG A 18 14.59 3.74 4.00
N GLY A 19 15.47 4.20 4.88
CA GLY A 19 15.90 5.60 4.97
C GLY A 19 14.97 6.49 5.81
N GLU A 20 15.41 7.72 6.00
CA GLU A 20 14.70 8.73 6.77
C GLU A 20 13.50 9.32 6.00
N GLY A 21 12.49 9.79 6.71
CA GLY A 21 11.30 10.41 6.14
C GLY A 21 10.05 9.54 6.18
N VAL A 22 9.01 9.99 5.48
CA VAL A 22 7.68 9.39 5.53
C VAL A 22 7.36 8.67 4.22
N GLY A 23 7.49 7.35 4.25
CA GLY A 23 6.98 6.50 3.17
C GLY A 23 5.47 6.27 3.28
N THR A 24 4.86 5.76 2.21
CA THR A 24 3.42 5.46 2.17
C THR A 24 2.98 4.52 3.28
N GLY A 25 3.76 3.46 3.57
CA GLY A 25 3.46 2.50 4.63
C GLY A 25 3.45 3.15 6.02
N LYS A 26 4.47 3.97 6.33
CA LYS A 26 4.54 4.73 7.58
C LYS A 26 3.33 5.66 7.72
N ALA A 27 3.02 6.45 6.69
CA ALA A 27 1.89 7.37 6.73
C ALA A 27 0.55 6.66 6.96
N MET A 28 0.31 5.54 6.25
CA MET A 28 -0.90 4.74 6.44
C MET A 28 -1.00 4.15 7.85
N ALA A 29 0.12 3.68 8.43
CA ALA A 29 0.15 3.12 9.77
C ALA A 29 -0.13 4.19 10.84
N VAL A 30 0.59 5.33 10.79
CA VAL A 30 0.42 6.43 11.75
C VAL A 30 -0.98 7.02 11.70
N LEU A 31 -1.49 7.34 10.49
CA LEU A 31 -2.83 7.89 10.35
C LEU A 31 -3.92 6.88 10.78
N SER A 32 -3.75 5.60 10.48
CA SER A 32 -4.69 4.58 10.96
C SER A 32 -4.73 4.52 12.49
N ALA A 33 -3.57 4.58 13.15
CA ALA A 33 -3.50 4.58 14.62
C ALA A 33 -4.11 5.85 15.22
N ARG A 34 -3.83 7.04 14.65
CA ARG A 34 -4.43 8.32 15.06
C ARG A 34 -5.95 8.32 14.95
N GLU A 35 -6.49 7.56 14.00
CA GLU A 35 -7.92 7.38 13.80
C GLU A 35 -8.52 6.23 14.62
N GLY A 36 -7.78 5.70 15.59
CA GLY A 36 -8.26 4.72 16.58
C GLY A 36 -8.11 3.25 16.18
N ALA A 37 -7.46 2.94 15.07
CA ALA A 37 -7.19 1.55 14.71
C ALA A 37 -6.08 0.94 15.59
N LYS A 38 -6.17 -0.37 15.84
CA LYS A 38 -5.05 -1.20 16.26
C LYS A 38 -4.28 -1.64 15.02
N VAL A 39 -2.96 -1.40 14.98
CA VAL A 39 -2.16 -1.56 13.77
C VAL A 39 -1.15 -2.68 13.91
N VAL A 40 -1.11 -3.58 12.93
CA VAL A 40 -0.07 -4.60 12.80
C VAL A 40 0.94 -4.15 11.75
N LEU A 41 2.14 -3.83 12.19
CA LEU A 41 3.24 -3.34 11.37
C LEU A 41 4.06 -4.51 10.84
N VAL A 42 3.85 -4.88 9.59
CA VAL A 42 4.55 -6.01 8.98
C VAL A 42 5.76 -5.54 8.18
N ASN A 43 6.94 -6.04 8.53
CA ASN A 43 8.18 -5.73 7.83
C ASN A 43 9.19 -6.90 7.94
N ARG A 44 10.03 -7.09 6.92
CA ARG A 44 11.14 -8.05 6.96
C ARG A 44 12.31 -7.60 7.87
N THR A 45 12.42 -6.31 8.12
CA THR A 45 13.43 -5.70 9.00
C THR A 45 12.73 -5.21 10.25
N PRO A 46 12.73 -5.99 11.36
CA PRO A 46 11.93 -5.68 12.55
C PRO A 46 12.32 -4.35 13.21
N GLU A 47 13.60 -3.98 13.19
CA GLU A 47 14.09 -2.76 13.84
C GLU A 47 13.41 -1.50 13.30
N ARG A 48 13.09 -1.47 12.00
CA ARG A 48 12.39 -0.34 11.38
C ARG A 48 10.93 -0.26 11.80
N ALA A 49 10.30 -1.42 11.93
CA ALA A 49 8.91 -1.50 12.37
C ALA A 49 8.78 -1.19 13.86
N GLU A 50 9.76 -1.58 14.68
CA GLU A 50 9.80 -1.23 16.11
C GLU A 50 9.94 0.28 16.33
N ALA A 51 10.83 0.97 15.59
CA ALA A 51 10.92 2.42 15.67
C ALA A 51 9.58 3.11 15.32
N LEU A 52 8.87 2.60 14.31
CA LEU A 52 7.54 3.10 13.96
C LEU A 52 6.49 2.77 15.03
N ARG A 53 6.57 1.59 15.64
CA ARG A 53 5.70 1.23 16.75
C ARG A 53 5.86 2.19 17.94
N GLU A 54 7.09 2.47 18.31
CA GLU A 54 7.39 3.42 19.39
C GLU A 54 6.82 4.81 19.11
N GLU A 55 6.94 5.30 17.86
CA GLU A 55 6.33 6.57 17.43
C GLU A 55 4.79 6.54 17.62
N ILE A 56 4.14 5.47 17.19
CA ILE A 56 2.68 5.32 17.33
C ILE A 56 2.26 5.25 18.80
N LEU A 57 3.00 4.50 19.63
CA LEU A 57 2.70 4.39 21.06
C LEU A 57 2.92 5.72 21.80
N ALA A 58 3.95 6.49 21.43
CA ALA A 58 4.21 7.80 22.00
C ALA A 58 3.07 8.81 21.71
N GLU A 59 2.36 8.64 20.61
CA GLU A 59 1.16 9.41 20.26
C GLU A 59 -0.15 8.87 20.90
N GLY A 60 -0.05 7.80 21.70
CA GLY A 60 -1.20 7.17 22.38
C GLY A 60 -1.96 6.15 21.53
N GLY A 61 -1.43 5.78 20.36
CA GLY A 61 -1.98 4.72 19.51
C GLY A 61 -1.65 3.31 20.03
N ASP A 62 -2.15 2.28 19.35
CA ASP A 62 -1.86 0.86 19.66
C ASP A 62 -1.31 0.17 18.40
N ALA A 63 -0.11 -0.38 18.50
CA ALA A 63 0.54 -1.08 17.42
C ALA A 63 1.37 -2.27 17.91
N MET A 64 1.45 -3.31 17.07
CA MET A 64 2.38 -4.43 17.24
C MET A 64 3.24 -4.61 15.97
N VAL A 65 4.39 -5.24 16.14
CA VAL A 65 5.27 -5.61 15.01
C VAL A 65 5.14 -7.09 14.72
N PHE A 66 5.10 -7.42 13.43
CA PHE A 66 5.31 -8.76 12.91
C PHE A 66 6.48 -8.75 11.93
N ALA A 67 7.53 -9.52 12.24
CA ALA A 67 8.69 -9.69 11.36
C ALA A 67 8.47 -10.90 10.43
N GLY A 68 8.38 -10.66 9.12
CA GLY A 68 8.16 -11.74 8.16
C GLY A 68 8.18 -11.28 6.70
N ASP A 69 8.30 -12.23 5.80
CA ASP A 69 8.22 -12.03 4.34
C ASP A 69 6.86 -12.49 3.81
N VAL A 70 5.94 -11.55 3.61
CA VAL A 70 4.58 -11.83 3.13
C VAL A 70 4.54 -12.50 1.74
N SER A 71 5.65 -12.57 1.01
CA SER A 71 5.72 -13.38 -0.20
C SER A 71 5.74 -14.90 0.08
N GLN A 72 6.03 -15.28 1.31
CA GLN A 72 5.94 -16.67 1.80
C GLN A 72 4.56 -16.90 2.42
N GLU A 73 3.94 -18.00 2.04
CA GLU A 73 2.58 -18.34 2.49
C GLU A 73 2.51 -18.52 4.01
N GLU A 74 3.53 -19.16 4.60
CA GLU A 74 3.63 -19.38 6.04
C GLU A 74 3.66 -18.07 6.83
N ASP A 75 4.49 -17.11 6.40
CA ASP A 75 4.59 -15.80 7.05
C ASP A 75 3.30 -14.98 6.88
N ALA A 76 2.65 -15.07 5.70
CA ALA A 76 1.38 -14.41 5.46
C ALA A 76 0.27 -14.93 6.39
N HIS A 77 0.21 -16.23 6.64
CA HIS A 77 -0.72 -16.81 7.62
C HIS A 77 -0.34 -16.48 9.06
N ALA A 78 0.96 -16.52 9.40
CA ALA A 78 1.45 -16.21 10.73
C ALA A 78 1.17 -14.75 11.15
N MET A 79 1.30 -13.77 10.23
CA MET A 79 0.96 -12.38 10.54
C MET A 79 -0.52 -12.19 10.88
N VAL A 80 -1.41 -12.93 10.22
CA VAL A 80 -2.86 -12.88 10.50
C VAL A 80 -3.16 -13.54 11.85
N ALA A 81 -2.56 -14.71 12.11
CA ALA A 81 -2.72 -15.40 13.38
C ALA A 81 -2.24 -14.54 14.55
N ALA A 82 -1.09 -13.89 14.44
CA ALA A 82 -0.57 -12.97 15.45
C ALA A 82 -1.50 -11.76 15.68
N ALA A 83 -2.11 -11.23 14.62
CA ALA A 83 -3.11 -10.16 14.73
C ALA A 83 -4.37 -10.62 15.47
N GLU A 84 -4.88 -11.82 15.16
CA GLU A 84 -6.05 -12.39 15.84
C GLU A 84 -5.74 -12.73 17.30
N GLU A 85 -4.57 -13.29 17.61
CA GLU A 85 -4.13 -13.59 18.97
C GLU A 85 -4.06 -12.31 19.82
N ARG A 86 -3.47 -11.24 19.30
CA ARG A 86 -3.25 -9.98 20.03
C ARG A 86 -4.50 -9.12 20.14
N TYR A 87 -5.34 -9.08 19.10
CA TYR A 87 -6.43 -8.12 18.94
C TYR A 87 -7.82 -8.76 18.71
N GLY A 88 -7.88 -10.08 18.60
CA GLY A 88 -9.12 -10.86 18.52
C GLY A 88 -9.76 -10.89 17.12
N LYS A 89 -9.29 -10.11 16.15
CA LYS A 89 -9.85 -10.05 14.79
C LYS A 89 -8.90 -9.38 13.82
N VAL A 90 -9.21 -9.48 12.52
CA VAL A 90 -8.63 -8.66 11.44
C VAL A 90 -9.76 -8.04 10.62
N THR A 91 -9.76 -6.73 10.43
CA THR A 91 -10.79 -5.99 9.68
C THR A 91 -10.24 -5.17 8.52
N GLY A 92 -8.92 -5.00 8.42
CA GLY A 92 -8.27 -4.28 7.34
C GLY A 92 -6.92 -4.90 6.95
N LEU A 93 -6.61 -4.83 5.65
CA LEU A 93 -5.30 -5.20 5.10
C LEU A 93 -4.86 -4.15 4.09
N VAL A 94 -3.62 -3.69 4.22
CA VAL A 94 -2.96 -2.84 3.22
C VAL A 94 -1.76 -3.59 2.65
N ASN A 95 -1.82 -3.94 1.38
CA ASN A 95 -0.73 -4.54 0.62
C ASN A 95 0.15 -3.42 0.03
N ASN A 96 1.15 -2.96 0.79
CA ASN A 96 2.01 -1.86 0.40
C ASN A 96 3.45 -2.31 0.06
N VAL A 97 3.79 -3.57 0.24
CA VAL A 97 5.13 -4.07 -0.14
C VAL A 97 5.36 -3.82 -1.61
N GLY A 98 6.54 -3.30 -1.95
CA GLY A 98 6.90 -3.09 -3.34
C GLY A 98 8.36 -2.70 -3.54
N GLY A 99 8.82 -2.90 -4.75
CA GLY A 99 10.15 -2.54 -5.21
C GLY A 99 10.28 -2.79 -6.70
N GLY A 100 11.17 -2.04 -7.35
CA GLY A 100 11.41 -2.16 -8.79
C GLY A 100 12.78 -2.75 -9.11
N SER A 101 13.00 -2.95 -10.39
CA SER A 101 14.29 -3.11 -11.05
C SER A 101 14.23 -2.31 -12.35
N PRO A 102 15.32 -1.63 -12.74
CA PRO A 102 15.40 -0.98 -14.03
C PRO A 102 15.41 -2.01 -15.16
N GLY A 103 15.08 -1.57 -16.35
CA GLY A 103 15.16 -2.36 -17.58
C GLY A 103 13.86 -2.33 -18.38
N THR A 104 14.04 -2.22 -19.69
CA THR A 104 12.96 -2.46 -20.66
C THR A 104 12.65 -3.95 -20.73
N VAL A 105 11.60 -4.33 -21.49
CA VAL A 105 11.25 -5.76 -21.66
C VAL A 105 12.36 -6.56 -22.37
N VAL A 106 13.26 -5.90 -23.08
CA VAL A 106 14.41 -6.53 -23.79
C VAL A 106 15.61 -6.68 -22.86
N GLU A 107 15.78 -5.77 -21.90
CA GLU A 107 17.02 -5.66 -21.10
C GLU A 107 16.91 -6.34 -19.74
N ILE A 108 15.68 -6.47 -19.20
CA ILE A 108 15.49 -7.03 -17.86
C ILE A 108 15.88 -8.51 -17.81
N ALA A 109 16.71 -8.87 -16.82
CA ALA A 109 17.02 -10.27 -16.56
C ALA A 109 15.80 -11.02 -16.01
N GLU A 110 15.66 -12.31 -16.34
CA GLU A 110 14.54 -13.15 -15.91
C GLU A 110 14.44 -13.22 -14.37
N ASP A 111 15.55 -13.39 -13.68
CA ASP A 111 15.60 -13.40 -12.21
C ASP A 111 15.10 -12.07 -11.59
N ASP A 112 15.43 -10.94 -12.23
CA ASP A 112 14.93 -9.62 -11.79
C ASP A 112 13.43 -9.45 -12.06
N TRP A 113 12.97 -9.94 -13.21
CA TRP A 113 11.54 -10.00 -13.51
C TRP A 113 10.77 -10.78 -12.45
N ASP A 114 11.18 -12.01 -12.19
CA ASP A 114 10.53 -12.90 -11.22
C ASP A 114 10.55 -12.32 -9.80
N ARG A 115 11.69 -11.78 -9.40
CA ARG A 115 11.82 -11.09 -8.10
C ARG A 115 10.88 -9.90 -7.98
N VAL A 116 10.72 -9.09 -9.03
CA VAL A 116 9.82 -7.93 -9.01
C VAL A 116 8.36 -8.37 -8.97
N ILE A 117 7.97 -9.37 -9.73
CA ILE A 117 6.62 -9.98 -9.68
C ILE A 117 6.35 -10.55 -8.29
N GLN A 118 7.31 -11.28 -7.71
CA GLN A 118 7.18 -11.84 -6.37
C GLN A 118 6.95 -10.75 -5.31
N ILE A 119 7.78 -9.72 -5.29
CA ILE A 119 7.72 -8.66 -4.27
C ILE A 119 6.43 -7.83 -4.38
N ASN A 120 5.96 -7.53 -5.57
CA ASN A 120 4.83 -6.61 -5.75
C ASN A 120 3.48 -7.31 -5.85
N LEU A 121 3.40 -8.43 -6.57
CA LEU A 121 2.13 -9.11 -6.86
C LEU A 121 1.90 -10.31 -5.93
N LYS A 122 2.89 -11.20 -5.80
CA LYS A 122 2.72 -12.40 -4.97
C LYS A 122 2.54 -12.05 -3.50
N THR A 123 3.24 -11.04 -2.97
CA THR A 123 3.01 -10.55 -1.59
C THR A 123 1.58 -10.10 -1.38
N ALA A 124 1.01 -9.32 -2.30
CA ALA A 124 -0.37 -8.86 -2.21
C ALA A 124 -1.38 -10.02 -2.30
N MET A 125 -1.12 -10.98 -3.17
CA MET A 125 -1.95 -12.20 -3.30
C MET A 125 -1.90 -13.03 -2.01
N GLN A 126 -0.70 -13.29 -1.47
CA GLN A 126 -0.56 -14.09 -0.23
C GLN A 126 -1.17 -13.38 0.98
N GLY A 127 -0.92 -12.07 1.15
CA GLY A 127 -1.55 -11.28 2.20
C GLY A 127 -3.08 -11.31 2.12
N THR A 128 -3.63 -11.15 0.92
CA THR A 128 -5.08 -11.21 0.67
C THR A 128 -5.64 -12.59 0.97
N LYS A 129 -4.99 -13.66 0.49
CA LYS A 129 -5.36 -15.06 0.74
C LYS A 129 -5.43 -15.36 2.24
N ALA A 130 -4.44 -14.92 3.00
CA ALA A 130 -4.37 -15.16 4.43
C ALA A 130 -5.41 -14.34 5.23
N ALA A 131 -5.65 -13.06 4.85
CA ALA A 131 -6.50 -12.17 5.61
C ALA A 131 -8.01 -12.41 5.41
N ILE A 132 -8.46 -12.85 4.23
CA ILE A 132 -9.88 -13.05 3.92
C ILE A 132 -10.59 -13.97 4.94
N PRO A 133 -10.08 -15.16 5.30
CA PRO A 133 -10.76 -16.01 6.28
C PRO A 133 -10.96 -15.34 7.65
N ALA A 134 -9.98 -14.55 8.12
CA ALA A 134 -10.09 -13.81 9.38
C ALA A 134 -11.11 -12.67 9.27
N MET A 135 -11.14 -11.95 8.15
CA MET A 135 -12.14 -10.91 7.89
C MET A 135 -13.56 -11.48 7.84
N LEU A 136 -13.75 -12.66 7.25
CA LEU A 136 -15.06 -13.34 7.23
C LEU A 136 -15.52 -13.68 8.64
N ARG A 137 -14.61 -14.17 9.51
CA ARG A 137 -14.92 -14.40 10.93
C ARG A 137 -15.26 -13.11 11.69
N ALA A 138 -14.67 -11.98 11.29
CA ALA A 138 -14.94 -10.67 11.86
C ALA A 138 -16.24 -10.01 11.32
N GLY A 139 -16.93 -10.64 10.37
CA GLY A 139 -18.15 -10.12 9.74
C GLY A 139 -17.92 -9.18 8.56
N GLY A 140 -16.71 -9.15 8.02
CA GLY A 140 -16.33 -8.34 6.86
C GLY A 140 -14.99 -7.62 7.05
N GLY A 141 -14.58 -6.89 6.00
CA GLY A 141 -13.30 -6.18 6.03
C GLY A 141 -13.03 -5.30 4.82
N SER A 142 -11.91 -4.59 4.85
CA SER A 142 -11.44 -3.75 3.74
C SER A 142 -10.00 -4.08 3.37
N ILE A 143 -9.76 -4.35 2.10
CA ILE A 143 -8.44 -4.63 1.53
C ILE A 143 -8.05 -3.48 0.62
N ILE A 144 -6.81 -3.00 0.75
CA ILE A 144 -6.22 -1.98 -0.12
C ILE A 144 -4.95 -2.55 -0.75
N ASN A 145 -4.90 -2.52 -2.08
CA ASN A 145 -3.68 -2.78 -2.84
C ASN A 145 -3.02 -1.46 -3.26
N ILE A 146 -1.72 -1.31 -3.04
CA ILE A 146 -0.98 -0.11 -3.41
C ILE A 146 -0.31 -0.31 -4.77
N SER A 147 -0.90 0.30 -5.79
CA SER A 147 -0.40 0.34 -7.16
C SER A 147 0.38 1.64 -7.43
N SER A 148 0.64 1.93 -8.67
CA SER A 148 1.40 3.11 -9.14
C SER A 148 0.85 3.58 -10.47
N ILE A 149 1.04 4.87 -10.78
CA ILE A 149 0.72 5.44 -12.08
C ILE A 149 1.38 4.67 -13.25
N VAL A 150 2.58 4.11 -13.03
CA VAL A 150 3.27 3.32 -14.08
C VAL A 150 2.57 1.99 -14.40
N GLY A 151 1.72 1.49 -13.49
CA GLY A 151 0.85 0.34 -13.74
C GLY A 151 -0.47 0.70 -14.42
N ALA A 152 -0.85 1.98 -14.43
CA ALA A 152 -2.09 2.45 -15.04
C ALA A 152 -1.87 3.12 -16.41
N ALA A 153 -0.68 3.69 -16.63
CA ALA A 153 -0.29 4.32 -17.90
C ALA A 153 1.20 4.08 -18.17
N GLY A 154 1.56 4.03 -19.46
CA GLY A 154 2.97 4.01 -19.85
C GLY A 154 3.64 5.33 -19.50
N MET A 155 4.83 5.26 -18.91
CA MET A 155 5.66 6.43 -18.62
C MET A 155 6.91 6.37 -19.47
N ILE A 156 7.18 7.47 -20.19
CA ILE A 156 8.44 7.62 -20.92
C ILE A 156 9.53 8.00 -19.91
N ALA A 157 10.53 7.15 -19.76
CA ALA A 157 11.65 7.33 -18.86
C ALA A 157 12.94 6.78 -19.48
N ASP A 158 14.07 7.33 -19.08
CA ASP A 158 15.39 6.90 -19.56
C ASP A 158 15.72 5.46 -19.17
N THR A 159 15.18 5.00 -18.05
CA THR A 159 15.31 3.61 -17.59
C THR A 159 13.93 2.96 -17.60
N GLY A 160 13.81 1.84 -18.29
CA GLY A 160 12.57 1.06 -18.31
C GLY A 160 12.22 0.54 -16.92
N SER A 161 10.96 0.16 -16.76
CA SER A 161 10.45 -0.45 -15.53
C SER A 161 9.43 -1.56 -15.84
N ALA A 162 9.72 -2.39 -16.83
CA ALA A 162 8.78 -3.34 -17.42
C ALA A 162 8.13 -4.27 -16.37
N ALA A 163 8.93 -4.94 -15.54
CA ALA A 163 8.40 -5.85 -14.51
C ALA A 163 7.58 -5.11 -13.45
N TYR A 164 8.05 -3.93 -13.00
CA TYR A 164 7.34 -3.15 -11.99
C TYR A 164 6.00 -2.63 -12.50
N ALA A 165 5.98 -2.07 -13.72
CA ALA A 165 4.75 -1.61 -14.35
C ALA A 165 3.74 -2.76 -14.50
N THR A 166 4.21 -3.91 -15.00
CA THR A 166 3.38 -5.12 -15.13
C THR A 166 2.82 -5.59 -13.78
N ALA A 167 3.66 -5.70 -12.76
CA ALA A 167 3.22 -6.12 -11.43
C ALA A 167 2.20 -5.14 -10.81
N LYS A 168 2.42 -3.82 -10.97
CA LYS A 168 1.49 -2.79 -10.47
C LYS A 168 0.18 -2.75 -11.24
N ALA A 169 0.19 -3.01 -12.55
CA ALA A 169 -1.01 -3.20 -13.36
C ALA A 169 -1.80 -4.44 -12.92
N ALA A 170 -1.12 -5.55 -12.63
CA ALA A 170 -1.76 -6.79 -12.19
C ALA A 170 -2.52 -6.64 -10.85
N LEU A 171 -2.13 -5.71 -9.98
CA LEU A 171 -2.86 -5.41 -8.74
C LEU A 171 -4.28 -4.89 -9.01
N HIS A 172 -4.55 -4.24 -10.15
CA HIS A 172 -5.89 -3.82 -10.54
C HIS A 172 -6.78 -5.05 -10.78
N GLY A 173 -6.27 -6.05 -11.51
CA GLY A 173 -6.97 -7.32 -11.73
C GLY A 173 -7.21 -8.09 -10.41
N LEU A 174 -6.20 -8.17 -9.54
CA LEU A 174 -6.33 -8.78 -8.21
C LEU A 174 -7.41 -8.08 -7.37
N THR A 175 -7.46 -6.74 -7.42
CA THR A 175 -8.47 -5.93 -6.72
C THR A 175 -9.89 -6.26 -7.19
N HIS A 176 -10.12 -6.24 -8.51
CA HIS A 176 -11.44 -6.51 -9.09
C HIS A 176 -11.89 -7.94 -8.81
N SER A 177 -11.00 -8.92 -8.99
CA SER A 177 -11.31 -10.34 -8.73
C SER A 177 -11.64 -10.58 -7.26
N THR A 178 -10.84 -10.01 -6.34
CA THR A 178 -11.09 -10.13 -4.90
C THR A 178 -12.43 -9.49 -4.51
N ALA A 179 -12.71 -8.27 -5.00
CA ALA A 179 -13.99 -7.61 -4.74
C ALA A 179 -15.16 -8.43 -5.26
N ALA A 180 -15.12 -8.89 -6.52
CA ALA A 180 -16.19 -9.67 -7.14
C ALA A 180 -16.51 -10.96 -6.37
N ASN A 181 -15.47 -11.62 -5.84
CA ASN A 181 -15.66 -12.92 -5.17
C ASN A 181 -16.18 -12.79 -3.73
N PHE A 182 -15.94 -11.66 -3.04
CA PHE A 182 -16.20 -11.56 -1.61
C PHE A 182 -17.10 -10.39 -1.19
N VAL A 183 -17.58 -9.55 -2.11
CA VAL A 183 -18.43 -8.39 -1.78
C VAL A 183 -19.74 -8.78 -1.08
N THR A 184 -20.35 -9.88 -1.46
CA THR A 184 -21.59 -10.37 -0.83
C THR A 184 -21.36 -10.92 0.59
N GLN A 185 -20.11 -11.12 0.96
CA GLN A 185 -19.67 -11.56 2.29
C GLN A 185 -19.11 -10.42 3.13
N GLY A 186 -19.34 -9.15 2.72
CA GLY A 186 -18.96 -7.97 3.47
C GLY A 186 -17.49 -7.55 3.31
N ILE A 187 -16.74 -8.10 2.34
CA ILE A 187 -15.36 -7.70 2.07
C ILE A 187 -15.32 -6.72 0.90
N ARG A 188 -14.72 -5.57 1.12
CA ARG A 188 -14.39 -4.58 0.09
C ARG A 188 -12.92 -4.71 -0.30
N CYS A 189 -12.61 -4.59 -1.58
CA CYS A 189 -11.24 -4.55 -2.05
C CYS A 189 -11.07 -3.38 -3.04
N ASN A 190 -10.12 -2.49 -2.76
CA ASN A 190 -9.84 -1.32 -3.56
C ASN A 190 -8.34 -1.21 -3.84
N CYS A 191 -7.99 -0.42 -4.84
CA CYS A 191 -6.61 -0.12 -5.18
C CYS A 191 -6.36 1.39 -5.10
N ILE A 192 -5.25 1.81 -4.50
CA ILE A 192 -4.75 3.19 -4.60
C ILE A 192 -3.65 3.22 -5.66
N ILE A 193 -3.85 4.04 -6.69
CA ILE A 193 -2.83 4.31 -7.72
C ILE A 193 -2.02 5.52 -7.27
N VAL A 194 -0.79 5.27 -6.81
CA VAL A 194 0.10 6.30 -6.27
C VAL A 194 0.78 7.06 -7.39
N GLY A 195 0.72 8.39 -7.32
CA GLY A 195 1.42 9.32 -8.20
C GLY A 195 2.90 9.50 -7.87
N THR A 196 3.45 10.63 -8.28
CA THR A 196 4.84 11.02 -7.97
C THR A 196 4.93 11.62 -6.57
N VAL A 197 4.88 10.77 -5.53
CA VAL A 197 5.02 11.21 -4.15
C VAL A 197 6.47 11.25 -3.70
N GLU A 198 6.82 12.21 -2.84
CA GLU A 198 8.11 12.29 -2.18
C GLU A 198 8.16 11.28 -1.04
N THR A 199 9.07 10.32 -1.16
CA THR A 199 9.26 9.24 -0.17
C THR A 199 10.73 8.87 -0.09
N PRO A 200 11.18 8.16 0.95
CA PRO A 200 12.56 7.66 1.05
C PRO A 200 13.00 6.82 -0.17
N MET A 201 12.07 6.23 -0.89
CA MET A 201 12.37 5.44 -2.10
C MET A 201 12.98 6.29 -3.22
N VAL A 202 12.66 7.56 -3.31
CA VAL A 202 13.11 8.49 -4.36
C VAL A 202 14.07 9.56 -3.87
N ALA A 203 14.42 9.58 -2.58
CA ALA A 203 15.29 10.58 -1.96
C ALA A 203 16.71 10.63 -2.58
N HIS A 204 17.14 9.53 -3.22
CA HIS A 204 18.43 9.44 -3.90
C HIS A 204 18.50 10.18 -5.25
N LEU A 205 17.39 10.68 -5.77
CA LEU A 205 17.33 11.26 -7.13
C LEU A 205 17.93 12.66 -7.25
N GLY A 206 18.17 13.36 -6.14
CA GLY A 206 18.64 14.76 -6.13
C GLY A 206 17.55 15.78 -6.49
N ASP A 207 17.78 17.04 -6.12
CA ASP A 207 16.76 18.10 -6.13
C ASP A 207 16.19 18.39 -7.53
N GLU A 208 17.02 18.40 -8.55
CA GLU A 208 16.57 18.69 -9.93
C GLU A 208 15.63 17.61 -10.47
N ALA A 209 15.92 16.34 -10.21
CA ALA A 209 15.05 15.24 -10.62
C ALA A 209 13.75 15.22 -9.80
N LEU A 210 13.82 15.57 -8.52
CA LEU A 210 12.62 15.73 -7.69
C LEU A 210 11.76 16.90 -8.17
N GLN A 211 12.37 18.03 -8.56
CA GLN A 211 11.63 19.17 -9.11
C GLN A 211 10.95 18.80 -10.43
N ARG A 212 11.64 18.14 -11.37
CA ARG A 212 11.02 17.65 -12.61
C ARG A 212 9.79 16.76 -12.35
N ARG A 213 9.81 15.97 -11.29
CA ARG A 213 8.66 15.14 -10.88
C ARG A 213 7.48 16.00 -10.41
N VAL A 214 7.72 17.12 -9.75
CA VAL A 214 6.68 18.09 -9.35
C VAL A 214 6.12 18.81 -10.59
N ASP A 215 6.99 19.22 -11.50
CA ASP A 215 6.59 19.95 -12.73
C ASP A 215 5.67 19.12 -13.64
N MET A 216 5.78 17.79 -13.58
CA MET A 216 4.88 16.88 -14.30
C MET A 216 3.48 16.80 -13.68
N VAL A 217 3.32 17.13 -12.39
CA VAL A 217 2.04 17.02 -11.70
C VAL A 217 1.13 18.19 -12.05
N PRO A 218 -0.09 17.99 -12.58
CA PRO A 218 -1.00 19.09 -12.93
C PRO A 218 -1.31 20.05 -11.77
N MET A 219 -1.37 19.57 -10.53
CA MET A 219 -1.56 20.42 -9.35
C MET A 219 -0.32 21.27 -9.00
N GLN A 220 0.84 21.04 -9.62
CA GLN A 220 2.10 21.77 -9.37
C GLN A 220 2.52 21.77 -7.88
N THR A 221 2.19 20.71 -7.17
CA THR A 221 2.51 20.52 -5.75
C THR A 221 3.19 19.18 -5.52
N LYS A 222 3.97 19.10 -4.46
CA LYS A 222 4.55 17.83 -4.01
C LYS A 222 3.48 16.96 -3.36
N GLY A 223 3.27 15.76 -3.89
CA GLY A 223 2.58 14.71 -3.16
C GLY A 223 3.49 14.08 -2.11
N THR A 224 2.93 13.63 -1.02
CA THR A 224 3.64 13.01 0.12
C THR A 224 3.02 11.67 0.49
N GLY A 225 3.71 10.90 1.33
CA GLY A 225 3.13 9.68 1.91
C GLY A 225 1.82 9.92 2.66
N TRP A 226 1.65 11.12 3.24
CA TRP A 226 0.44 11.49 3.99
C TRP A 226 -0.80 11.57 3.10
N ASP A 227 -0.68 12.03 1.86
CA ASP A 227 -1.79 12.07 0.90
C ASP A 227 -2.33 10.66 0.62
N ILE A 228 -1.42 9.68 0.52
CA ILE A 228 -1.77 8.28 0.37
C ILE A 228 -2.39 7.73 1.65
N GLY A 229 -1.85 8.13 2.80
CA GLY A 229 -2.36 7.74 4.11
C GLY A 229 -3.81 8.18 4.34
N HIS A 230 -4.16 9.42 3.99
CA HIS A 230 -5.54 9.93 4.10
C HIS A 230 -6.52 9.17 3.19
N ALA A 231 -6.12 8.85 1.96
CA ALA A 231 -6.93 8.02 1.07
C ALA A 231 -7.12 6.60 1.62
N ALA A 232 -6.09 6.02 2.24
CA ALA A 232 -6.18 4.70 2.87
C ALA A 232 -7.13 4.72 4.08
N VAL A 233 -7.04 5.72 4.96
CA VAL A 233 -7.97 5.88 6.09
C VAL A 233 -9.41 5.92 5.60
N TYR A 234 -9.72 6.71 4.56
CA TYR A 234 -11.06 6.74 3.98
C TYR A 234 -11.51 5.35 3.50
N LEU A 235 -10.70 4.67 2.69
CA LEU A 235 -11.08 3.35 2.15
C LEU A 235 -11.18 2.26 3.21
N LEU A 236 -10.45 2.36 4.33
CA LEU A 236 -10.52 1.44 5.46
C LEU A 236 -11.73 1.71 6.36
N SER A 237 -12.23 2.93 6.39
CA SER A 237 -13.33 3.37 7.25
C SER A 237 -14.71 2.92 6.75
N ASP A 238 -15.71 3.05 7.62
CA ASP A 238 -17.11 2.79 7.28
C ASP A 238 -17.74 3.89 6.39
N GLU A 239 -17.06 5.04 6.24
CA GLU A 239 -17.44 6.08 5.27
C GLU A 239 -17.36 5.55 3.83
N ALA A 240 -16.45 4.63 3.56
CA ALA A 240 -16.29 3.97 2.27
C ALA A 240 -17.11 2.67 2.13
N ARG A 241 -18.16 2.45 2.95
CA ARG A 241 -18.99 1.21 2.92
C ARG A 241 -19.60 0.89 1.56
N TRP A 242 -19.73 1.87 0.68
CA TRP A 242 -20.30 1.75 -0.68
C TRP A 242 -19.22 1.83 -1.78
N VAL A 243 -17.93 1.70 -1.40
CA VAL A 243 -16.79 1.80 -2.32
C VAL A 243 -16.04 0.48 -2.33
N THR A 244 -16.10 -0.23 -3.47
CA THR A 244 -15.34 -1.47 -3.73
C THR A 244 -15.02 -1.60 -5.21
N ALA A 245 -14.00 -2.37 -5.55
CA ALA A 245 -13.50 -2.56 -6.92
C ALA A 245 -13.06 -1.26 -7.61
N VAL A 246 -12.64 -0.23 -6.85
CA VAL A 246 -12.16 1.01 -7.44
C VAL A 246 -10.63 1.01 -7.52
N ASN A 247 -10.11 1.54 -8.63
CA ASN A 247 -8.73 1.96 -8.77
C ASN A 247 -8.70 3.48 -8.59
N LEU A 248 -8.34 3.95 -7.39
CA LEU A 248 -8.38 5.35 -6.98
C LEU A 248 -7.02 6.03 -7.23
N PRO A 249 -6.89 6.92 -8.22
CA PRO A 249 -5.68 7.73 -8.38
C PRO A 249 -5.55 8.74 -7.24
N VAL A 250 -4.36 8.77 -6.63
CA VAL A 250 -3.91 9.80 -5.69
C VAL A 250 -2.59 10.32 -6.23
N ASP A 251 -2.66 11.20 -7.22
CA ASP A 251 -1.58 11.50 -8.15
C ASP A 251 -1.47 12.97 -8.57
N GLY A 252 -2.24 13.87 -7.94
CA GLY A 252 -2.28 15.29 -8.32
C GLY A 252 -2.80 15.56 -9.73
N GLY A 253 -3.57 14.60 -10.29
CA GLY A 253 -4.20 14.73 -11.61
C GLY A 253 -3.40 14.12 -12.78
N LEU A 254 -2.28 13.43 -12.52
CA LEU A 254 -1.39 12.89 -13.55
C LEU A 254 -2.10 11.94 -14.54
N LEU A 255 -3.00 11.09 -14.06
CA LEU A 255 -3.73 10.15 -14.92
C LEU A 255 -4.99 10.75 -15.55
N GLY A 256 -5.63 11.68 -14.84
CA GLY A 256 -6.95 12.20 -15.22
C GLY A 256 -6.93 13.45 -16.08
N LEU A 257 -5.88 14.24 -16.01
CA LEU A 257 -5.78 15.53 -16.70
C LEU A 257 -4.76 15.48 -17.84
N ARG A 258 -5.07 16.20 -18.91
CA ARG A 258 -4.16 16.42 -20.03
C ARG A 258 -3.90 17.90 -20.16
N THR A 259 -2.65 18.28 -20.36
CA THR A 259 -2.30 19.65 -20.72
C THR A 259 -2.70 19.89 -22.16
N TRP A 260 -3.51 20.92 -22.41
CA TRP A 260 -3.80 21.41 -23.75
C TRP A 260 -2.88 22.59 -24.06
N PRO A 261 -2.21 22.65 -25.21
CA PRO A 261 -1.41 23.80 -25.56
C PRO A 261 -2.28 25.07 -25.53
N ARG A 262 -1.79 26.06 -24.80
CA ARG A 262 -2.40 27.42 -24.79
C ARG A 262 -1.98 28.22 -25.95
#